data_835d17f0c6c5f8ecf37f01e80ccd8124
#
_entry.id   835d17f0c6c5f8ecf37f01e80ccd8124
#
_cell.length_a   1.000
_cell.length_b   1.000
_cell.length_c   1.000
_cell.angle_alpha   90.00
_cell.angle_beta   90.00
_cell.angle_gamma   90.00
#
_symmetry.space_group_name_H-M   'P 1'
#
loop_
_entity.id
_entity.type
_entity.pdbx_description
1 polymer ?
#
loop_
_entity_poly.entity_id
_entity_poly.type
_entity_poly.pdbx_seq_one_letter_code
_entity_poly.pdbx_strand_id
1 'polypeptide(L)'
;MAQRIKPFLLHYGPLLTTITIFIAAYFIGGQMYPAMQKPQAFFNLFINNGSLLIVGIGMTFVILTGGIDLSVGGMLALTTAASAALLRDGVSPYVVMPLMLAMGIVFGLMLGGIIHFFKVQPFIATLMGLFFARGMAYIISLTSVTITDSFYKSLALTQIKMPFGNAYLYSYALVGPVLLVAAFYLAYFTRFGRTVYAIGNSEQSAMLMGLPVGRTKILVYAFSGFCSALAGIVFSISLLAGYGQFATGMELDAIASVVMGGTLLTGGVGNVVGTLFGVLIEGTIISILQYNGTLSSWWTRIGVGVLTLIFIGIQSLFYLRKKHS
;
A
#
# COMPACT_ATOMS: atom_id res chain seq x y z
N MET A 1 38.15 -2.83 -7.39
CA MET A 1 36.90 -2.03 -7.33
C MET A 1 35.70 -2.81 -7.84
N ALA A 2 35.79 -3.51 -8.97
CA ALA A 2 34.68 -4.30 -9.55
C ALA A 2 34.15 -5.45 -8.65
N GLN A 3 34.95 -6.10 -7.83
CA GLN A 3 34.51 -7.18 -6.93
C GLN A 3 33.65 -6.74 -5.74
N ARG A 4 33.70 -5.47 -5.32
CA ARG A 4 32.84 -4.90 -4.27
C ARG A 4 31.52 -4.33 -4.80
N ILE A 5 31.46 -4.01 -6.10
CA ILE A 5 30.28 -3.43 -6.75
C ILE A 5 29.24 -4.51 -7.08
N LYS A 6 29.68 -5.75 -7.41
CA LYS A 6 28.80 -6.88 -7.74
C LYS A 6 27.79 -7.23 -6.63
N PRO A 7 28.18 -7.45 -5.37
CA PRO A 7 27.22 -7.79 -4.30
C PRO A 7 26.29 -6.63 -3.97
N PHE A 8 26.74 -5.38 -4.06
CA PHE A 8 25.93 -4.18 -3.83
C PHE A 8 24.84 -4.05 -4.91
N LEU A 9 25.17 -4.16 -6.18
CA LEU A 9 24.22 -4.13 -7.30
C LEU A 9 23.23 -5.32 -7.26
N LEU A 10 23.66 -6.48 -6.80
CA LEU A 10 22.78 -7.65 -6.65
C LEU A 10 21.76 -7.49 -5.53
N HIS A 11 22.11 -6.75 -4.47
CA HIS A 11 21.22 -6.54 -3.32
C HIS A 11 20.29 -5.33 -3.51
N TYR A 12 20.80 -4.22 -4.03
CA TYR A 12 20.04 -2.97 -4.22
C TYR A 12 19.58 -2.73 -5.66
N GLY A 13 19.94 -3.61 -6.60
CA GLY A 13 19.59 -3.47 -8.01
C GLY A 13 18.11 -3.25 -8.29
N PRO A 14 17.19 -4.05 -7.74
CA PRO A 14 15.76 -3.83 -7.93
C PRO A 14 15.30 -2.46 -7.46
N LEU A 15 15.74 -2.03 -6.27
CA LEU A 15 15.40 -0.71 -5.72
C LEU A 15 15.95 0.43 -6.59
N LEU A 16 17.22 0.35 -6.99
CA LEU A 16 17.84 1.36 -7.85
C LEU A 16 17.14 1.45 -9.21
N THR A 17 16.75 0.32 -9.79
CA THR A 17 15.99 0.28 -11.03
C THR A 17 14.65 0.98 -10.86
N THR A 18 13.91 0.70 -9.80
CA THR A 18 12.62 1.35 -9.52
C THR A 18 12.79 2.87 -9.34
N ILE A 19 13.80 3.31 -8.58
CA ILE A 19 14.09 4.74 -8.41
C ILE A 19 14.41 5.40 -9.76
N THR A 20 15.25 4.76 -10.58
CA THR A 20 15.62 5.28 -11.90
C THR A 20 14.40 5.42 -12.81
N ILE A 21 13.50 4.43 -12.80
CA ILE A 21 12.27 4.47 -13.60
C ILE A 21 11.33 5.56 -13.10
N PHE A 22 11.18 5.73 -11.77
CA PHE A 22 10.39 6.82 -11.22
C PHE A 22 10.92 8.19 -11.70
N ILE A 23 12.24 8.43 -11.56
CA ILE A 23 12.86 9.69 -11.98
C ILE A 23 12.66 9.90 -13.48
N ALA A 24 12.88 8.87 -14.30
CA ALA A 24 12.70 8.94 -15.75
C ALA A 24 11.23 9.22 -16.12
N ALA A 25 10.28 8.51 -15.53
CA ALA A 25 8.85 8.70 -15.79
C ALA A 25 8.38 10.11 -15.39
N TYR A 26 8.81 10.59 -14.21
CA TYR A 26 8.46 11.92 -13.73
C TYR A 26 9.08 13.02 -14.60
N PHE A 27 10.34 12.86 -15.03
CA PHE A 27 11.02 13.78 -15.93
C PHE A 27 10.34 13.83 -17.31
N ILE A 28 10.03 12.66 -17.90
CA ILE A 28 9.31 12.59 -19.19
C ILE A 28 7.94 13.25 -19.07
N GLY A 29 7.18 12.97 -18.00
CA GLY A 29 5.90 13.61 -17.72
C GLY A 29 6.03 15.14 -17.62
N GLY A 30 7.09 15.63 -16.97
CA GLY A 30 7.40 17.05 -16.87
C GLY A 30 7.72 17.71 -18.21
N GLN A 31 8.36 16.99 -19.16
CA GLN A 31 8.59 17.49 -20.52
C GLN A 31 7.30 17.52 -21.35
N MET A 32 6.41 16.55 -21.15
CA MET A 32 5.13 16.49 -21.85
C MET A 32 4.12 17.52 -21.33
N TYR A 33 4.11 17.75 -20.01
CA TYR A 33 3.12 18.59 -19.33
C TYR A 33 3.80 19.60 -18.38
N PRO A 34 3.90 20.89 -18.74
CA PRO A 34 4.55 21.92 -17.90
C PRO A 34 3.97 22.03 -16.48
N ALA A 35 2.69 21.64 -16.29
CA ALA A 35 2.07 21.60 -14.98
C ALA A 35 2.75 20.62 -14.01
N MET A 36 3.35 19.53 -14.50
CA MET A 36 4.09 18.55 -13.69
C MET A 36 5.46 19.08 -13.23
N GLN A 37 5.99 20.13 -13.84
CA GLN A 37 7.25 20.75 -13.41
C GLN A 37 7.08 21.60 -12.15
N LYS A 38 5.84 21.95 -11.79
CA LYS A 38 5.58 22.73 -10.57
C LYS A 38 5.85 21.86 -9.33
N PRO A 39 6.51 22.40 -8.27
CA PRO A 39 6.76 21.66 -7.04
C PRO A 39 5.50 21.04 -6.43
N GLN A 40 4.35 21.71 -6.55
CA GLN A 40 3.08 21.18 -6.07
C GLN A 40 2.69 19.86 -6.74
N ALA A 41 3.02 19.64 -8.00
CA ALA A 41 2.71 18.40 -8.71
C ALA A 41 3.41 17.19 -8.06
N PHE A 42 4.66 17.36 -7.59
CA PHE A 42 5.37 16.33 -6.85
C PHE A 42 4.69 16.03 -5.50
N PHE A 43 4.30 17.04 -4.74
CA PHE A 43 3.61 16.83 -3.45
C PHE A 43 2.21 16.24 -3.64
N ASN A 44 1.55 16.54 -4.77
CA ASN A 44 0.27 15.92 -5.11
C ASN A 44 0.35 14.39 -5.28
N LEU A 45 1.52 13.84 -5.64
CA LEU A 45 1.70 12.39 -5.66
C LEU A 45 1.49 11.78 -4.27
N PHE A 46 1.98 12.44 -3.21
CA PHE A 46 1.78 11.99 -1.82
C PHE A 46 0.36 12.24 -1.33
N ILE A 47 -0.25 13.36 -1.73
CA ILE A 47 -1.62 13.71 -1.36
C ILE A 47 -2.61 12.70 -1.94
N ASN A 48 -2.49 12.41 -3.23
CA ASN A 48 -3.44 11.57 -3.95
C ASN A 48 -3.23 10.07 -3.70
N ASN A 49 -2.00 9.65 -3.43
CA ASN A 49 -1.66 8.23 -3.27
C ASN A 49 -1.29 7.85 -1.83
N GLY A 50 -1.56 8.72 -0.84
CA GLY A 50 -1.22 8.46 0.57
C GLY A 50 -1.87 7.19 1.11
N SER A 51 -3.14 6.96 0.80
CA SER A 51 -3.86 5.74 1.21
C SER A 51 -3.31 4.49 0.52
N LEU A 52 -2.99 4.57 -0.78
CA LEU A 52 -2.35 3.47 -1.51
C LEU A 52 -0.97 3.13 -0.93
N LEU A 53 -0.18 4.14 -0.54
CA LEU A 53 1.10 3.93 0.12
C LEU A 53 0.94 3.17 1.45
N ILE A 54 -0.04 3.55 2.27
CA ILE A 54 -0.31 2.90 3.56
C ILE A 54 -0.70 1.43 3.34
N VAL A 55 -1.63 1.15 2.41
CA VAL A 55 -2.02 -0.22 2.04
C VAL A 55 -0.84 -1.00 1.48
N GLY A 56 -0.07 -0.39 0.57
CA GLY A 56 1.13 -0.99 -0.04
C GLY A 56 2.20 -1.38 0.98
N ILE A 57 2.38 -0.59 2.05
CA ILE A 57 3.28 -0.93 3.15
C ILE A 57 2.82 -2.23 3.84
N GLY A 58 1.54 -2.35 4.19
CA GLY A 58 0.98 -3.58 4.76
C GLY A 58 1.14 -4.77 3.82
N MET A 59 0.77 -4.58 2.55
CA MET A 59 0.88 -5.58 1.48
C MET A 59 2.33 -6.06 1.28
N THR A 60 3.32 -5.19 1.44
CA THR A 60 4.74 -5.56 1.32
C THR A 60 5.11 -6.66 2.30
N PHE A 61 4.69 -6.57 3.58
CA PHE A 61 4.97 -7.61 4.56
C PHE A 61 4.26 -8.93 4.23
N VAL A 62 3.03 -8.86 3.71
CA VAL A 62 2.29 -10.05 3.28
C VAL A 62 3.01 -10.73 2.12
N ILE A 63 3.36 -9.99 1.07
CA ILE A 63 4.07 -10.52 -0.11
C ILE A 63 5.45 -11.05 0.28
N LEU A 64 6.17 -10.39 1.19
CA LEU A 64 7.45 -10.88 1.69
C LEU A 64 7.36 -12.26 2.34
N THR A 65 6.20 -12.67 2.92
CA THR A 65 5.98 -14.04 3.42
C THR A 65 5.52 -15.02 2.35
N GLY A 66 5.40 -14.60 1.08
CA GLY A 66 4.83 -15.40 -0.02
C GLY A 66 3.30 -15.46 -0.01
N GLY A 67 2.63 -14.59 0.77
CA GLY A 67 1.17 -14.45 0.80
C GLY A 67 0.66 -13.34 -0.11
N ILE A 68 -0.67 -13.26 -0.24
CA ILE A 68 -1.39 -12.16 -0.90
C ILE A 68 -2.57 -11.78 -0.01
N ASP A 69 -2.87 -10.50 0.10
CA ASP A 69 -4.03 -10.00 0.87
C ASP A 69 -4.94 -9.16 -0.04
N LEU A 70 -5.99 -9.79 -0.56
CA LEU A 70 -7.00 -9.10 -1.37
C LEU A 70 -8.02 -8.33 -0.52
N SER A 71 -8.08 -8.57 0.79
CA SER A 71 -9.09 -7.97 1.65
C SER A 71 -8.88 -6.48 1.92
N VAL A 72 -7.70 -5.95 1.61
CA VAL A 72 -7.27 -4.58 1.95
C VAL A 72 -8.22 -3.50 1.41
N GLY A 73 -8.68 -3.62 0.15
CA GLY A 73 -9.63 -2.67 -0.44
C GLY A 73 -11.02 -2.73 0.19
N GLY A 74 -11.50 -3.93 0.51
CA GLY A 74 -12.75 -4.13 1.23
C GLY A 74 -12.70 -3.57 2.65
N MET A 75 -11.60 -3.82 3.37
CA MET A 75 -11.39 -3.32 4.73
C MET A 75 -11.28 -1.79 4.76
N LEU A 76 -10.60 -1.19 3.79
CA LEU A 76 -10.56 0.27 3.63
C LEU A 76 -11.98 0.82 3.43
N ALA A 77 -12.77 0.25 2.50
CA ALA A 77 -14.13 0.70 2.24
C ALA A 77 -15.02 0.56 3.48
N LEU A 78 -14.95 -0.57 4.20
CA LEU A 78 -15.67 -0.79 5.46
C LEU A 78 -15.30 0.28 6.50
N THR A 79 -14.01 0.58 6.62
CA THR A 79 -13.52 1.62 7.54
C THR A 79 -14.10 2.99 7.19
N THR A 80 -14.12 3.37 5.90
CA THR A 80 -14.69 4.66 5.49
C THR A 80 -16.19 4.74 5.79
N ALA A 81 -16.95 3.69 5.43
CA ALA A 81 -18.40 3.64 5.64
C ALA A 81 -18.75 3.67 7.15
N ALA A 82 -18.06 2.85 7.95
CA ALA A 82 -18.27 2.78 9.39
C ALA A 82 -17.88 4.10 10.09
N SER A 83 -16.75 4.70 9.73
CA SER A 83 -16.33 6.01 10.26
C SER A 83 -17.38 7.07 9.98
N ALA A 84 -17.85 7.17 8.74
CA ALA A 84 -18.83 8.18 8.35
C ALA A 84 -20.19 7.98 9.05
N ALA A 85 -20.64 6.74 9.18
CA ALA A 85 -21.89 6.42 9.89
C ALA A 85 -21.80 6.78 11.37
N LEU A 86 -20.75 6.34 12.07
CA LEU A 86 -20.56 6.63 13.50
C LEU A 86 -20.41 8.13 13.78
N LEU A 87 -19.68 8.86 12.94
CA LEU A 87 -19.55 10.32 13.07
C LEU A 87 -20.86 11.04 12.81
N ARG A 88 -21.67 10.59 11.84
CA ARG A 88 -23.02 11.11 11.59
C ARG A 88 -23.92 10.90 12.79
N ASP A 89 -23.81 9.76 13.45
CA ASP A 89 -24.59 9.40 14.65
C ASP A 89 -24.05 10.07 15.92
N GLY A 90 -23.07 11.00 15.81
CA GLY A 90 -22.56 11.83 16.90
C GLY A 90 -21.46 11.17 17.75
N VAL A 91 -20.91 10.03 17.34
CA VAL A 91 -19.78 9.40 18.04
C VAL A 91 -18.51 10.24 17.83
N SER A 92 -17.79 10.51 18.94
CA SER A 92 -16.57 11.33 18.90
C SER A 92 -15.50 10.72 17.99
N PRO A 93 -14.80 11.54 17.15
CA PRO A 93 -13.67 11.09 16.32
C PRO A 93 -12.57 10.39 17.10
N TYR A 94 -12.34 10.80 18.35
CA TYR A 94 -11.34 10.19 19.25
C TYR A 94 -11.69 8.74 19.65
N VAL A 95 -12.96 8.34 19.51
CA VAL A 95 -13.43 6.97 19.71
C VAL A 95 -13.46 6.23 18.38
N VAL A 96 -13.96 6.90 17.32
CA VAL A 96 -14.10 6.29 15.98
C VAL A 96 -12.75 5.84 15.44
N MET A 97 -11.72 6.68 15.45
CA MET A 97 -10.42 6.32 14.88
C MET A 97 -9.78 5.09 15.53
N PRO A 98 -9.62 5.01 16.88
CA PRO A 98 -9.08 3.81 17.52
C PRO A 98 -9.95 2.57 17.30
N LEU A 99 -11.28 2.73 17.27
CA LEU A 99 -12.20 1.63 17.00
C LEU A 99 -11.99 1.04 15.61
N MET A 100 -11.81 1.88 14.60
CA MET A 100 -11.53 1.43 13.23
C MET A 100 -10.17 0.72 13.13
N LEU A 101 -9.14 1.23 13.80
CA LEU A 101 -7.84 0.57 13.84
C LEU A 101 -7.93 -0.79 14.52
N ALA A 102 -8.63 -0.87 15.65
CA ALA A 102 -8.88 -2.15 16.34
C ALA A 102 -9.65 -3.13 15.45
N MET A 103 -10.69 -2.66 14.75
CA MET A 103 -11.45 -3.46 13.78
C MET A 103 -10.53 -4.04 12.70
N GLY A 104 -9.63 -3.24 12.11
CA GLY A 104 -8.69 -3.70 11.11
C GLY A 104 -7.71 -4.74 11.64
N ILE A 105 -7.17 -4.53 12.85
CA ILE A 105 -6.28 -5.50 13.51
C ILE A 105 -7.00 -6.82 13.76
N VAL A 106 -8.19 -6.78 14.34
CA VAL A 106 -8.98 -8.00 14.64
C VAL A 106 -9.33 -8.74 13.35
N PHE A 107 -9.73 -8.02 12.31
CA PHE A 107 -10.01 -8.60 11.01
C PHE A 107 -8.77 -9.29 10.40
N GLY A 108 -7.62 -8.64 10.44
CA GLY A 108 -6.36 -9.23 9.98
C GLY A 108 -5.91 -10.43 10.83
N LEU A 109 -6.09 -10.38 12.16
CA LEU A 109 -5.84 -11.52 13.06
C LEU A 109 -6.73 -12.70 12.70
N MET A 110 -8.00 -12.46 12.41
CA MET A 110 -8.94 -13.50 11.99
C MET A 110 -8.50 -14.15 10.68
N LEU A 111 -8.19 -13.38 9.65
CA LEU A 111 -7.69 -13.90 8.37
C LEU A 111 -6.37 -14.66 8.52
N GLY A 112 -5.40 -14.09 9.25
CA GLY A 112 -4.14 -14.75 9.55
C GLY A 112 -4.31 -16.04 10.31
N GLY A 113 -5.27 -16.09 11.25
CA GLY A 113 -5.67 -17.29 11.99
C GLY A 113 -6.24 -18.36 11.05
N ILE A 114 -7.18 -18.00 10.17
CA ILE A 114 -7.76 -18.91 9.17
C ILE A 114 -6.65 -19.51 8.29
N ILE A 115 -5.76 -18.68 7.78
CA ILE A 115 -4.64 -19.10 6.93
C ILE A 115 -3.71 -20.05 7.67
N HIS A 116 -3.37 -19.74 8.94
CA HIS A 116 -2.41 -20.52 9.69
C HIS A 116 -2.99 -21.83 10.22
N PHE A 117 -4.15 -21.79 10.89
CA PHE A 117 -4.72 -22.96 11.58
C PHE A 117 -5.42 -23.92 10.62
N PHE A 118 -6.21 -23.39 9.68
CA PHE A 118 -6.95 -24.21 8.72
C PHE A 118 -6.17 -24.49 7.44
N LYS A 119 -4.95 -23.96 7.30
CA LYS A 119 -4.08 -24.13 6.10
C LYS A 119 -4.75 -23.71 4.79
N VAL A 120 -5.71 -22.77 4.87
CA VAL A 120 -6.36 -22.21 3.68
C VAL A 120 -5.34 -21.37 2.91
N GLN A 121 -5.39 -21.46 1.58
CA GLN A 121 -4.52 -20.61 0.76
C GLN A 121 -4.81 -19.12 1.01
N PRO A 122 -3.78 -18.28 1.18
CA PRO A 122 -3.94 -16.85 1.46
C PRO A 122 -4.87 -16.13 0.50
N PHE A 123 -4.75 -16.41 -0.79
CA PHE A 123 -5.60 -15.84 -1.83
C PHE A 123 -7.11 -16.10 -1.58
N ILE A 124 -7.47 -17.35 -1.25
CA ILE A 124 -8.87 -17.73 -1.01
C ILE A 124 -9.40 -17.09 0.28
N ALA A 125 -8.62 -17.14 1.36
CA ALA A 125 -9.03 -16.58 2.64
C ALA A 125 -9.22 -15.06 2.54
N THR A 126 -8.32 -14.35 1.87
CA THR A 126 -8.38 -12.89 1.76
C THR A 126 -9.41 -12.43 0.73
N LEU A 127 -9.67 -13.22 -0.31
CA LEU A 127 -10.80 -12.99 -1.22
C LEU A 127 -12.15 -13.09 -0.50
N MET A 128 -12.32 -14.11 0.35
CA MET A 128 -13.48 -14.22 1.24
C MET A 128 -13.57 -12.98 2.16
N GLY A 129 -12.45 -12.56 2.73
CA GLY A 129 -12.35 -11.34 3.54
C GLY A 129 -12.75 -10.07 2.78
N LEU A 130 -12.36 -9.95 1.50
CA LEU A 130 -12.76 -8.84 0.63
C LEU A 130 -14.29 -8.76 0.50
N PHE A 131 -14.93 -9.87 0.13
CA PHE A 131 -16.38 -9.89 -0.05
C PHE A 131 -17.12 -9.65 1.28
N PHE A 132 -16.63 -10.23 2.37
CA PHE A 132 -17.20 -10.00 3.70
C PHE A 132 -17.12 -8.52 4.10
N ALA A 133 -15.93 -7.91 4.05
CA ALA A 133 -15.75 -6.51 4.42
C ALA A 133 -16.56 -5.58 3.50
N ARG A 134 -16.56 -5.85 2.19
CA ARG A 134 -17.33 -5.07 1.21
C ARG A 134 -18.83 -5.20 1.46
N GLY A 135 -19.33 -6.42 1.72
CA GLY A 135 -20.73 -6.66 2.06
C GLY A 135 -21.16 -5.93 3.33
N MET A 136 -20.33 -5.97 4.37
CA MET A 136 -20.57 -5.22 5.62
C MET A 136 -20.62 -3.70 5.38
N ALA A 137 -19.74 -3.18 4.51
CA ALA A 137 -19.78 -1.75 4.14
C ALA A 137 -21.11 -1.36 3.48
N TYR A 138 -21.67 -2.22 2.62
CA TYR A 138 -22.97 -1.98 2.01
C TYR A 138 -24.15 -2.12 2.98
N ILE A 139 -24.05 -2.99 3.99
CA ILE A 139 -25.06 -3.06 5.08
C ILE A 139 -25.09 -1.76 5.86
N ILE A 140 -23.95 -1.12 6.08
CA ILE A 140 -23.86 0.17 6.79
C ILE A 140 -24.47 1.29 5.95
N SER A 141 -24.14 1.42 4.68
CA SER A 141 -24.71 2.40 3.77
C SER A 141 -24.56 2.01 2.30
N LEU A 142 -25.68 2.08 1.56
CA LEU A 142 -25.72 1.91 0.11
C LEU A 142 -25.30 3.18 -0.65
N THR A 143 -25.28 4.32 0.02
CA THR A 143 -24.95 5.62 -0.56
C THR A 143 -23.75 6.25 0.15
N SER A 144 -23.12 7.22 -0.48
CA SER A 144 -22.05 7.99 0.15
C SER A 144 -22.59 8.80 1.33
N VAL A 145 -21.93 8.65 2.49
CA VAL A 145 -22.24 9.41 3.72
C VAL A 145 -21.21 10.50 3.88
N THR A 146 -21.65 11.76 3.87
CA THR A 146 -20.76 12.91 4.05
C THR A 146 -20.35 13.06 5.52
N ILE A 147 -19.07 13.31 5.79
CA ILE A 147 -18.54 13.59 7.11
C ILE A 147 -18.55 15.11 7.33
N THR A 148 -19.36 15.54 8.31
CA THR A 148 -19.49 16.97 8.66
C THR A 148 -18.76 17.35 9.95
N ASP A 149 -18.14 16.37 10.62
CA ASP A 149 -17.41 16.54 11.86
C ASP A 149 -16.29 17.58 11.75
N SER A 150 -16.16 18.45 12.76
CA SER A 150 -15.21 19.56 12.76
C SER A 150 -13.74 19.12 12.83
N PHE A 151 -13.46 18.04 13.57
CA PHE A 151 -12.10 17.52 13.69
C PHE A 151 -11.61 16.89 12.37
N TYR A 152 -12.45 16.09 11.70
CA TYR A 152 -12.14 15.57 10.37
C TYR A 152 -11.93 16.68 9.35
N LYS A 153 -12.79 17.71 9.35
CA LYS A 153 -12.62 18.90 8.50
C LYS A 153 -11.32 19.63 8.78
N SER A 154 -10.98 19.80 10.05
CA SER A 154 -9.72 20.41 10.46
C SER A 154 -8.51 19.65 9.89
N LEU A 155 -8.49 18.32 10.05
CA LEU A 155 -7.41 17.48 9.48
C LEU A 155 -7.36 17.54 7.96
N ALA A 156 -8.53 17.54 7.30
CA ALA A 156 -8.63 17.61 5.84
C ALA A 156 -8.09 18.93 5.26
N LEU A 157 -8.30 20.05 5.99
CA LEU A 157 -7.96 21.40 5.52
C LEU A 157 -6.59 21.89 6.02
N THR A 158 -5.99 21.22 7.02
CA THR A 158 -4.69 21.64 7.56
C THR A 158 -3.60 21.41 6.52
N GLN A 159 -3.00 22.51 6.06
CA GLN A 159 -1.92 22.55 5.08
C GLN A 159 -0.59 22.85 5.76
N ILE A 160 0.43 22.13 5.40
CA ILE A 160 1.81 22.33 5.82
C ILE A 160 2.56 22.91 4.62
N LYS A 161 3.02 24.16 4.76
CA LYS A 161 3.77 24.82 3.70
C LYS A 161 5.16 24.19 3.57
N MET A 162 5.51 23.79 2.35
CA MET A 162 6.81 23.22 2.04
C MET A 162 7.84 24.30 1.76
N PRO A 163 9.13 24.08 2.06
CA PRO A 163 10.18 25.07 1.86
C PRO A 163 10.50 25.34 0.38
N PHE A 164 9.90 24.61 -0.54
CA PHE A 164 10.17 24.68 -1.96
C PHE A 164 8.95 25.17 -2.74
N GLY A 165 9.10 26.28 -3.45
CA GLY A 165 8.21 26.71 -4.55
C GLY A 165 6.74 26.98 -4.20
N ASN A 166 6.42 27.49 -3.02
CA ASN A 166 5.04 27.72 -2.56
C ASN A 166 4.13 26.48 -2.59
N ALA A 167 4.71 25.28 -2.49
CA ALA A 167 3.98 24.05 -2.42
C ALA A 167 3.46 23.78 -0.98
N TYR A 168 2.42 22.98 -0.89
CA TYR A 168 1.84 22.55 0.38
C TYR A 168 1.56 21.05 0.38
N LEU A 169 1.53 20.47 1.57
CA LEU A 169 1.14 19.10 1.84
C LEU A 169 0.03 19.10 2.89
N TYR A 170 -1.01 18.31 2.70
CA TYR A 170 -2.05 18.15 3.72
C TYR A 170 -1.56 17.27 4.87
N SER A 171 -2.01 17.56 6.10
CA SER A 171 -1.59 16.84 7.31
C SER A 171 -1.80 15.32 7.20
N TYR A 172 -2.90 14.89 6.64
CA TYR A 172 -3.23 13.47 6.46
C TYR A 172 -2.27 12.75 5.48
N ALA A 173 -1.68 13.47 4.54
CA ALA A 173 -0.75 12.88 3.57
C ALA A 173 0.62 12.52 4.20
N LEU A 174 0.94 13.04 5.38
CA LEU A 174 2.15 12.67 6.13
C LEU A 174 2.05 11.28 6.78
N VAL A 175 0.85 10.75 6.98
CA VAL A 175 0.65 9.45 7.64
C VAL A 175 1.38 8.33 6.90
N GLY A 176 1.31 8.30 5.57
CA GLY A 176 2.01 7.31 4.75
C GLY A 176 3.53 7.34 4.92
N PRO A 177 4.21 8.48 4.72
CA PRO A 177 5.65 8.62 4.96
C PRO A 177 6.09 8.29 6.39
N VAL A 178 5.31 8.69 7.41
CA VAL A 178 5.61 8.36 8.82
C VAL A 178 5.50 6.85 9.04
N LEU A 179 4.44 6.22 8.53
CA LEU A 179 4.28 4.76 8.60
C LEU A 179 5.41 4.04 7.84
N LEU A 180 5.88 4.59 6.71
CA LEU A 180 7.00 4.03 5.96
C LEU A 180 8.29 3.96 6.80
N VAL A 181 8.59 5.02 7.55
CA VAL A 181 9.76 5.04 8.46
C VAL A 181 9.61 3.99 9.55
N ALA A 182 8.43 3.88 10.17
CA ALA A 182 8.15 2.86 11.18
C ALA A 182 8.24 1.43 10.60
N ALA A 183 7.70 1.22 9.40
CA ALA A 183 7.74 -0.05 8.69
C ALA A 183 9.18 -0.43 8.26
N PHE A 184 9.98 0.54 7.84
CA PHE A 184 11.40 0.34 7.55
C PHE A 184 12.13 -0.15 8.80
N TYR A 185 11.92 0.51 9.95
CA TYR A 185 12.49 0.05 11.22
C TYR A 185 12.03 -1.36 11.56
N LEU A 186 10.73 -1.63 11.42
CA LEU A 186 10.13 -2.95 11.71
C LEU A 186 10.74 -4.05 10.82
N ALA A 187 10.94 -3.78 9.54
CA ALA A 187 11.46 -4.75 8.57
C ALA A 187 12.94 -5.10 8.80
N TYR A 188 13.78 -4.09 9.07
CA TYR A 188 15.24 -4.29 9.07
C TYR A 188 15.85 -4.44 10.45
N PHE A 189 15.27 -3.82 11.49
CA PHE A 189 15.87 -3.76 12.81
C PHE A 189 15.20 -4.66 13.86
N THR A 190 14.07 -5.31 13.54
CA THR A 190 13.36 -6.17 14.50
C THR A 190 13.51 -7.66 14.21
N ARG A 191 13.25 -8.49 15.22
CA ARG A 191 13.15 -9.94 15.05
C ARG A 191 11.99 -10.34 14.14
N PHE A 192 10.89 -9.58 14.21
CA PHE A 192 9.70 -9.79 13.37
C PHE A 192 10.05 -9.68 11.88
N GLY A 193 10.70 -8.58 11.46
CA GLY A 193 11.08 -8.39 10.06
C GLY A 193 12.04 -9.48 9.56
N ARG A 194 13.06 -9.84 10.34
CA ARG A 194 13.96 -10.95 9.98
C ARG A 194 13.22 -12.27 9.77
N THR A 195 12.22 -12.57 10.64
CA THR A 195 11.41 -13.78 10.49
C THR A 195 10.52 -13.72 9.26
N VAL A 196 9.96 -12.55 8.89
CA VAL A 196 9.19 -12.34 7.66
C VAL A 196 10.02 -12.71 6.42
N TYR A 197 11.24 -12.19 6.31
CA TYR A 197 12.15 -12.53 5.19
C TYR A 197 12.54 -14.01 5.19
N ALA A 198 12.78 -14.60 6.37
CA ALA A 198 13.14 -16.02 6.48
C ALA A 198 11.99 -16.93 6.00
N ILE A 199 10.75 -16.63 6.38
CA ILE A 199 9.54 -17.35 5.94
C ILE A 199 9.41 -17.32 4.43
N GLY A 200 9.57 -16.14 3.82
CA GLY A 200 9.44 -15.98 2.37
C GLY A 200 10.54 -16.70 1.58
N ASN A 201 11.73 -16.85 2.14
CA ASN A 201 12.79 -17.63 1.48
C ASN A 201 12.50 -19.15 1.55
N SER A 202 12.12 -19.66 2.71
CA SER A 202 11.71 -21.05 2.93
C SER A 202 11.01 -21.18 4.28
N GLU A 203 9.71 -21.38 4.24
CA GLU A 203 8.91 -21.59 5.46
C GLU A 203 9.39 -22.81 6.26
N GLN A 204 9.71 -23.89 5.55
CA GLN A 204 10.19 -25.12 6.17
C GLN A 204 11.52 -24.93 6.88
N SER A 205 12.47 -24.25 6.23
CA SER A 205 13.76 -23.93 6.86
C SER A 205 13.61 -22.99 8.05
N ALA A 206 12.72 -22.01 7.97
CA ALA A 206 12.42 -21.09 9.07
C ALA A 206 11.85 -21.86 10.29
N MET A 207 10.97 -22.84 10.06
CA MET A 207 10.47 -23.72 11.13
C MET A 207 11.58 -24.56 11.75
N LEU A 208 12.44 -25.17 10.95
CA LEU A 208 13.55 -26.00 11.44
C LEU A 208 14.56 -25.17 12.26
N MET A 209 14.71 -23.90 11.97
CA MET A 209 15.52 -22.95 12.76
C MET A 209 14.82 -22.47 14.06
N GLY A 210 13.63 -22.98 14.37
CA GLY A 210 12.86 -22.60 15.56
C GLY A 210 12.24 -21.20 15.51
N LEU A 211 12.10 -20.59 14.33
CA LEU A 211 11.45 -19.29 14.20
C LEU A 211 9.92 -19.42 14.40
N PRO A 212 9.27 -18.42 15.03
CA PRO A 212 7.83 -18.47 15.33
C PRO A 212 6.97 -18.18 14.08
N VAL A 213 7.03 -19.10 13.09
CA VAL A 213 6.40 -18.93 11.76
C VAL A 213 4.90 -18.64 11.87
N GLY A 214 4.14 -19.42 12.64
CA GLY A 214 2.70 -19.24 12.77
C GLY A 214 2.31 -17.89 13.34
N ARG A 215 2.95 -17.49 14.45
CA ARG A 215 2.72 -16.17 15.07
C ARG A 215 3.08 -15.03 14.11
N THR A 216 4.18 -15.17 13.38
CA THR A 216 4.63 -14.15 12.43
C THR A 216 3.64 -14.01 11.28
N LYS A 217 3.14 -15.11 10.70
CA LYS A 217 2.12 -15.05 9.64
C LYS A 217 0.85 -14.35 10.13
N ILE A 218 0.33 -14.72 11.30
CA ILE A 218 -0.86 -14.08 11.87
C ILE A 218 -0.64 -12.57 12.07
N LEU A 219 0.52 -12.18 12.62
CA LEU A 219 0.86 -10.78 12.85
C LEU A 219 1.05 -9.98 11.55
N VAL A 220 1.51 -10.61 10.48
CA VAL A 220 1.63 -9.98 9.16
C VAL A 220 0.27 -9.58 8.61
N TYR A 221 -0.73 -10.47 8.69
CA TYR A 221 -2.10 -10.13 8.30
C TYR A 221 -2.76 -9.12 9.24
N ALA A 222 -2.48 -9.20 10.55
CA ALA A 222 -2.92 -8.17 11.50
C ALA A 222 -2.36 -6.79 11.16
N PHE A 223 -1.09 -6.73 10.78
CA PHE A 223 -0.44 -5.49 10.33
C PHE A 223 -1.03 -4.98 9.00
N SER A 224 -1.33 -5.88 8.05
CA SER A 224 -2.04 -5.54 6.81
C SER A 224 -3.43 -4.96 7.09
N GLY A 225 -4.20 -5.59 7.98
CA GLY A 225 -5.51 -5.11 8.41
C GLY A 225 -5.44 -3.74 9.12
N PHE A 226 -4.42 -3.53 9.98
CA PHE A 226 -4.14 -2.23 10.58
C PHE A 226 -3.85 -1.16 9.51
N CYS A 227 -2.98 -1.45 8.54
CA CYS A 227 -2.66 -0.55 7.44
C CYS A 227 -3.91 -0.22 6.60
N SER A 228 -4.74 -1.22 6.31
CA SER A 228 -5.98 -1.03 5.55
C SER A 228 -6.99 -0.14 6.27
N ALA A 229 -7.15 -0.31 7.59
CA ALA A 229 -8.00 0.56 8.38
C ALA A 229 -7.43 1.98 8.50
N LEU A 230 -6.11 2.11 8.72
CA LEU A 230 -5.45 3.41 8.74
C LEU A 230 -5.58 4.14 7.40
N ALA A 231 -5.42 3.43 6.29
CA ALA A 231 -5.66 3.96 4.95
C ALA A 231 -7.12 4.39 4.77
N GLY A 232 -8.07 3.65 5.32
CA GLY A 232 -9.50 3.99 5.31
C GLY A 232 -9.79 5.28 6.08
N ILE A 233 -9.17 5.48 7.24
CA ILE A 233 -9.28 6.73 8.01
C ILE A 233 -8.71 7.91 7.19
N VAL A 234 -7.50 7.76 6.65
CA VAL A 234 -6.86 8.79 5.80
C VAL A 234 -7.71 9.10 4.58
N PHE A 235 -8.27 8.06 3.93
CA PHE A 235 -9.13 8.21 2.76
C PHE A 235 -10.43 8.94 3.09
N SER A 236 -11.06 8.62 4.23
CA SER A 236 -12.28 9.30 4.69
C SER A 236 -12.03 10.75 5.08
N ILE A 237 -10.85 11.09 5.61
CA ILE A 237 -10.44 12.48 5.87
C ILE A 237 -10.24 13.22 4.55
N SER A 238 -9.56 12.63 3.57
CA SER A 238 -9.25 13.29 2.30
C SER A 238 -10.50 13.62 1.48
N LEU A 239 -11.53 12.77 1.52
CA LEU A 239 -12.78 12.95 0.78
C LEU A 239 -13.91 13.53 1.62
N LEU A 240 -13.77 13.62 2.94
CA LEU A 240 -14.83 13.95 3.89
C LEU A 240 -16.11 13.13 3.66
N ALA A 241 -15.93 11.86 3.33
CA ALA A 241 -17.02 10.94 3.02
C ALA A 241 -16.64 9.49 3.31
N GLY A 242 -17.67 8.65 3.50
CA GLY A 242 -17.52 7.19 3.56
C GLY A 242 -18.50 6.51 2.61
N TYR A 243 -18.01 5.49 1.88
CA TYR A 243 -18.81 4.78 0.90
C TYR A 243 -18.29 3.37 0.65
N GLY A 244 -19.20 2.40 0.58
CA GLY A 244 -18.86 0.99 0.37
C GLY A 244 -18.19 0.67 -0.98
N GLN A 245 -18.27 1.53 -2.00
CA GLN A 245 -17.60 1.34 -3.29
C GLN A 245 -16.21 1.99 -3.35
N PHE A 246 -15.79 2.72 -2.35
CA PHE A 246 -14.44 3.28 -2.35
C PHE A 246 -13.37 2.19 -2.42
N ALA A 247 -12.23 2.54 -2.96
CA ALA A 247 -11.07 1.66 -3.10
C ALA A 247 -11.34 0.33 -3.85
N THR A 248 -12.31 0.29 -4.78
CA THR A 248 -12.52 -0.88 -5.63
C THR A 248 -11.35 -1.06 -6.60
N GLY A 249 -10.63 -2.19 -6.49
CA GLY A 249 -9.43 -2.50 -7.26
C GLY A 249 -8.14 -2.06 -6.59
N MET A 250 -8.19 -1.31 -5.47
CA MET A 250 -6.98 -0.85 -4.75
C MET A 250 -6.12 -2.02 -4.24
N GLU A 251 -6.73 -3.18 -4.00
CA GLU A 251 -5.99 -4.41 -3.69
C GLU A 251 -5.02 -4.80 -4.81
N LEU A 252 -5.44 -4.65 -6.07
CA LEU A 252 -4.60 -4.93 -7.25
C LEU A 252 -3.56 -3.83 -7.46
N ASP A 253 -3.95 -2.56 -7.29
CA ASP A 253 -3.05 -1.41 -7.38
C ASP A 253 -1.94 -1.51 -6.30
N ALA A 254 -2.28 -1.93 -5.07
CA ALA A 254 -1.30 -2.16 -4.01
C ALA A 254 -0.31 -3.27 -4.35
N ILE A 255 -0.79 -4.42 -4.88
CA ILE A 255 0.09 -5.50 -5.34
C ILE A 255 1.00 -4.99 -6.46
N ALA A 256 0.44 -4.28 -7.45
CA ALA A 256 1.19 -3.72 -8.56
C ALA A 256 2.30 -2.77 -8.08
N SER A 257 1.96 -1.83 -7.20
CA SER A 257 2.92 -0.89 -6.62
C SER A 257 4.05 -1.59 -5.84
N VAL A 258 3.71 -2.63 -5.04
CA VAL A 258 4.70 -3.39 -4.27
C VAL A 258 5.64 -4.17 -5.18
N VAL A 259 5.11 -4.78 -6.25
CA VAL A 259 5.91 -5.51 -7.25
C VAL A 259 6.75 -4.56 -8.07
N MET A 260 6.20 -3.43 -8.55
CA MET A 260 6.97 -2.36 -9.20
C MET A 260 8.06 -1.82 -8.27
N GLY A 261 7.80 -1.81 -6.96
CA GLY A 261 8.78 -1.48 -5.92
C GLY A 261 9.93 -2.48 -5.77
N GLY A 262 9.90 -3.61 -6.48
CA GLY A 262 10.98 -4.62 -6.50
C GLY A 262 10.78 -5.76 -5.51
N THR A 263 9.60 -5.90 -4.90
CA THR A 263 9.26 -7.05 -4.06
C THR A 263 8.78 -8.21 -4.91
N LEU A 264 9.39 -9.40 -4.75
CA LEU A 264 9.02 -10.59 -5.51
C LEU A 264 7.75 -11.23 -4.94
N LEU A 265 6.81 -11.61 -5.81
CA LEU A 265 5.58 -12.33 -5.44
C LEU A 265 5.84 -13.70 -4.82
N THR A 266 7.00 -14.29 -5.08
CA THR A 266 7.43 -15.56 -4.44
C THR A 266 7.82 -15.40 -2.98
N GLY A 267 7.95 -14.18 -2.49
CA GLY A 267 8.40 -13.87 -1.14
C GLY A 267 9.92 -13.85 -0.96
N GLY A 268 10.38 -13.54 0.23
CA GLY A 268 11.78 -13.57 0.68
C GLY A 268 12.67 -12.44 0.17
N VAL A 269 12.29 -11.77 -0.90
CA VAL A 269 13.05 -10.67 -1.50
C VAL A 269 12.15 -9.46 -1.72
N GLY A 270 12.55 -8.32 -1.22
CA GLY A 270 11.82 -7.06 -1.39
C GLY A 270 12.31 -5.97 -0.45
N ASN A 271 11.77 -4.77 -0.63
CA ASN A 271 12.17 -3.60 0.14
C ASN A 271 10.96 -2.70 0.39
N VAL A 272 10.68 -2.40 1.66
CA VAL A 272 9.57 -1.50 2.04
C VAL A 272 9.73 -0.10 1.42
N VAL A 273 10.98 0.40 1.28
CA VAL A 273 11.24 1.68 0.61
C VAL A 273 10.93 1.61 -0.89
N GLY A 274 11.13 0.43 -1.50
CA GLY A 274 10.75 0.21 -2.90
C GLY A 274 9.28 0.44 -3.16
N THR A 275 8.41 0.05 -2.24
CA THR A 275 6.97 0.26 -2.32
C THR A 275 6.60 1.75 -2.47
N LEU A 276 7.31 2.65 -1.79
CA LEU A 276 7.13 4.10 -1.99
C LEU A 276 7.33 4.47 -3.45
N PHE A 277 8.44 4.04 -4.06
CA PHE A 277 8.72 4.38 -5.46
C PHE A 277 7.76 3.69 -6.43
N GLY A 278 7.29 2.48 -6.11
CA GLY A 278 6.22 1.81 -6.87
C GLY A 278 4.93 2.64 -6.89
N VAL A 279 4.48 3.11 -5.74
CA VAL A 279 3.31 4.00 -5.60
C VAL A 279 3.53 5.34 -6.32
N LEU A 280 4.74 5.92 -6.23
CA LEU A 280 5.06 7.16 -6.94
C LEU A 280 5.09 6.99 -8.47
N ILE A 281 5.54 5.83 -8.98
CA ILE A 281 5.46 5.50 -10.40
C ILE A 281 4.00 5.47 -10.84
N GLU A 282 3.16 4.72 -10.13
CA GLU A 282 1.73 4.61 -10.42
C GLU A 282 1.04 5.98 -10.38
N GLY A 283 1.29 6.77 -9.34
CA GLY A 283 0.77 8.13 -9.22
C GLY A 283 1.26 9.06 -10.35
N THR A 284 2.49 8.88 -10.83
CA THR A 284 3.03 9.64 -11.98
C THR A 284 2.29 9.28 -13.26
N ILE A 285 2.03 8.00 -13.50
CA ILE A 285 1.28 7.51 -14.67
C ILE A 285 -0.14 8.08 -14.65
N ILE A 286 -0.81 7.99 -13.50
CA ILE A 286 -2.16 8.55 -13.30
C ILE A 286 -2.14 10.06 -13.59
N SER A 287 -1.14 10.78 -13.08
CA SER A 287 -1.00 12.23 -13.31
C SER A 287 -0.79 12.56 -14.80
N ILE A 288 0.06 11.83 -15.51
CA ILE A 288 0.29 12.01 -16.95
C ILE A 288 -1.03 11.82 -17.73
N LEU A 289 -1.78 10.77 -17.41
CA LEU A 289 -3.06 10.49 -18.07
C LEU A 289 -4.12 11.55 -17.75
N GLN A 290 -4.17 12.06 -16.51
CA GLN A 290 -5.07 13.13 -16.11
C GLN A 290 -4.74 14.45 -16.80
N TYR A 291 -3.46 14.81 -16.93
CA TYR A 291 -3.04 16.03 -17.65
C TYR A 291 -3.29 15.93 -19.15
N ASN A 292 -3.34 14.74 -19.73
CA ASN A 292 -3.72 14.56 -21.13
C ASN A 292 -5.18 15.00 -21.40
N GLY A 293 -6.09 14.80 -20.44
CA GLY A 293 -7.46 15.28 -20.46
C GLY A 293 -8.39 14.63 -21.50
N THR A 294 -7.86 13.87 -22.46
CA THR A 294 -8.61 13.21 -23.54
C THR A 294 -8.87 11.73 -23.25
N LEU A 295 -8.11 11.15 -22.32
CA LEU A 295 -8.17 9.74 -22.00
C LEU A 295 -9.14 9.48 -20.84
N SER A 296 -10.03 8.50 -21.01
CA SER A 296 -10.92 8.07 -19.93
C SER A 296 -10.16 7.37 -18.81
N SER A 297 -10.76 7.32 -17.61
CA SER A 297 -10.19 6.64 -16.44
C SER A 297 -9.86 5.15 -16.68
N TRP A 298 -10.45 4.53 -17.68
CA TRP A 298 -10.15 3.14 -18.07
C TRP A 298 -8.74 2.99 -18.65
N TRP A 299 -8.23 4.00 -19.37
CA TRP A 299 -6.86 4.00 -19.88
C TRP A 299 -5.82 3.98 -18.77
N THR A 300 -6.14 4.57 -17.61
CA THR A 300 -5.28 4.51 -16.42
C THR A 300 -5.09 3.06 -15.96
N ARG A 301 -6.18 2.30 -15.87
CA ARG A 301 -6.11 0.88 -15.46
C ARG A 301 -5.35 0.02 -16.48
N ILE A 302 -5.56 0.26 -17.78
CA ILE A 302 -4.79 -0.42 -18.84
C ILE A 302 -3.30 -0.08 -18.72
N GLY A 303 -2.96 1.20 -18.55
CA GLY A 303 -1.58 1.66 -18.42
C GLY A 303 -0.87 1.05 -17.21
N VAL A 304 -1.50 1.05 -16.04
CA VAL A 304 -0.98 0.41 -14.83
C VAL A 304 -0.78 -1.09 -15.05
N GLY A 305 -1.77 -1.79 -15.65
CA GLY A 305 -1.68 -3.22 -15.92
C GLY A 305 -0.53 -3.58 -16.86
N VAL A 306 -0.38 -2.87 -17.97
CA VAL A 306 0.71 -3.08 -18.94
C VAL A 306 2.07 -2.83 -18.31
N LEU A 307 2.23 -1.74 -17.56
CA LEU A 307 3.49 -1.43 -16.89
C LEU A 307 3.86 -2.45 -15.82
N THR A 308 2.88 -2.89 -15.03
CA THR A 308 3.09 -3.97 -14.05
C THR A 308 3.57 -5.25 -14.74
N LEU A 309 2.96 -5.62 -15.86
CA LEU A 309 3.36 -6.80 -16.64
C LEU A 309 4.80 -6.67 -17.17
N ILE A 310 5.17 -5.51 -17.71
CA ILE A 310 6.53 -5.21 -18.15
C ILE A 310 7.52 -5.34 -16.99
N PHE A 311 7.19 -4.78 -15.82
CA PHE A 311 8.02 -4.85 -14.63
C PHE A 311 8.23 -6.29 -14.15
N ILE A 312 7.17 -7.07 -14.05
CA ILE A 312 7.24 -8.48 -13.66
C ILE A 312 8.11 -9.25 -14.67
N GLY A 313 7.94 -8.97 -15.97
CA GLY A 313 8.75 -9.58 -17.03
C GLY A 313 10.25 -9.26 -16.88
N ILE A 314 10.59 -8.00 -16.66
CA ILE A 314 11.97 -7.56 -16.44
C ILE A 314 12.56 -8.20 -15.17
N GLN A 315 11.84 -8.19 -14.05
CA GLN A 315 12.27 -8.82 -12.81
C GLN A 315 12.51 -10.33 -12.97
N SER A 316 11.60 -11.02 -13.66
CA SER A 316 11.72 -12.46 -13.96
C SER A 316 12.98 -12.78 -14.74
N LEU A 317 13.31 -11.97 -15.76
CA LEU A 317 14.54 -12.13 -16.55
C LEU A 317 15.81 -11.94 -15.71
N PHE A 318 15.83 -10.95 -14.79
CA PHE A 318 16.95 -10.76 -13.87
C PHE A 318 17.11 -11.94 -12.90
N TYR A 319 15.99 -12.48 -12.39
CA TYR A 319 16.01 -13.62 -11.48
C TYR A 319 16.51 -14.90 -12.15
N LEU A 320 16.07 -15.18 -13.39
CA LEU A 320 16.53 -16.33 -14.17
C LEU A 320 18.03 -16.27 -14.47
N ARG A 321 18.57 -15.10 -14.82
CA ARG A 321 20.02 -14.91 -15.03
C ARG A 321 20.82 -15.17 -13.76
N LYS A 322 20.28 -14.82 -12.58
CA LYS A 322 20.96 -15.05 -11.29
C LYS A 322 21.03 -16.53 -10.91
N LYS A 323 20.07 -17.36 -11.35
CA LYS A 323 20.03 -18.81 -11.06
C LYS A 323 21.00 -19.61 -11.93
N HIS A 324 21.42 -19.06 -13.05
CA HIS A 324 22.34 -19.71 -14.01
C HIS A 324 23.80 -19.17 -13.92
N SER A 325 24.07 -18.20 -13.07
CA SER A 325 25.42 -17.68 -12.77
C SER A 325 25.86 -18.08 -11.36
#